data_87b3ed6a78f355824bd7a0f2b3b60356
#
_entry.id   87b3ed6a78f355824bd7a0f2b3b60356
#
_cell.length_a   1.000
_cell.length_b   1.000
_cell.length_c   1.000
_cell.angle_alpha   90.00
_cell.angle_beta   90.00
_cell.angle_gamma   90.00
#
_symmetry.space_group_name_H-M   'P 1'
#
loop_
_entity.id
_entity.type
_entity.pdbx_description
1 polymer ?
#
loop_
_entity_poly.entity_id
_entity_poly.type
_entity_poly.pdbx_seq_one_letter_code
_entity_poly.pdbx_strand_id
1 'polypeptide(L)'
;MKYGFIKVASAIPAVKVGDVIFNTQQIEEQIALAEGKGVEIITFPELSVTGYSCQDLFRQQMLLESSEQAVMMLLDFTRKLDIISIVGAPVIAGDLLLNCGIVIQHGQILGIVPKTYLPNYSEFYEKRWFASAQDLRDCEVRYAGHKVKLTPDVQIFQTFDGVQFGVEICEDVWAPAPPSNKLALAGADLIFNLSASDELIGKHHYLKSLLSQQSARTMTGYIYSSCGFGESTQDVVYGGNALIYENGVLLSQSER
;
A
#
# COMPACT_ATOMS: atom_id res chain seq x y z
N MET A 1 -4.96 -21.43 2.85
CA MET A 1 -3.57 -21.85 3.25
C MET A 1 -3.35 -23.33 2.95
N LYS A 2 -2.34 -23.68 2.18
CA LYS A 2 -2.04 -25.08 1.86
C LYS A 2 -0.75 -25.51 2.58
N TYR A 3 -0.82 -26.54 3.38
CA TYR A 3 0.30 -27.07 4.20
C TYR A 3 0.96 -26.04 5.15
N GLY A 4 0.21 -25.07 5.65
CA GLY A 4 0.74 -24.01 6.52
C GLY A 4 1.41 -22.84 5.77
N PHE A 5 1.37 -22.83 4.43
CA PHE A 5 1.92 -21.75 3.61
C PHE A 5 0.81 -20.89 3.00
N ILE A 6 1.05 -19.59 2.95
CA ILE A 6 0.25 -18.64 2.20
C ILE A 6 1.08 -18.08 1.05
N LYS A 7 0.49 -17.90 -0.12
CA LYS A 7 1.16 -17.32 -1.28
C LYS A 7 0.81 -15.85 -1.41
N VAL A 8 1.82 -15.00 -1.32
CA VAL A 8 1.68 -13.54 -1.43
C VAL A 8 2.47 -12.99 -2.61
N ALA A 9 2.09 -11.81 -3.09
CA ALA A 9 2.81 -11.09 -4.13
C ALA A 9 3.00 -9.62 -3.78
N SER A 10 4.16 -9.09 -4.18
CA SER A 10 4.46 -7.67 -4.25
C SER A 10 4.59 -7.29 -5.71
N ALA A 11 3.75 -6.38 -6.20
CA ALA A 11 3.70 -5.96 -7.59
C ALA A 11 4.22 -4.53 -7.76
N ILE A 12 4.91 -4.28 -8.86
CA ILE A 12 5.38 -2.95 -9.26
C ILE A 12 4.89 -2.70 -10.69
N PRO A 13 3.65 -2.25 -10.88
CA PRO A 13 3.13 -1.94 -12.20
C PRO A 13 3.83 -0.70 -12.78
N ALA A 14 3.87 -0.60 -14.10
CA ALA A 14 4.21 0.65 -14.76
C ALA A 14 3.17 1.72 -14.39
N VAL A 15 3.62 2.95 -14.17
CA VAL A 15 2.78 4.08 -13.75
C VAL A 15 2.86 5.18 -14.81
N LYS A 16 1.77 5.91 -14.96
CA LYS A 16 1.73 7.26 -15.56
C LYS A 16 1.13 8.21 -14.55
N VAL A 17 1.90 9.21 -14.16
CA VAL A 17 1.50 10.18 -13.15
C VAL A 17 0.21 10.90 -13.56
N GLY A 18 -0.83 10.78 -12.74
CA GLY A 18 -2.15 11.36 -12.98
C GLY A 18 -3.02 10.64 -14.03
N ASP A 19 -2.49 9.66 -14.75
CA ASP A 19 -3.27 8.84 -15.69
C ASP A 19 -3.91 7.63 -14.96
N VAL A 20 -4.96 7.94 -14.23
CA VAL A 20 -5.66 6.99 -13.36
C VAL A 20 -6.17 5.76 -14.13
N ILE A 21 -6.63 5.97 -15.37
CA ILE A 21 -7.17 4.86 -16.20
C ILE A 21 -6.06 3.89 -16.57
N PHE A 22 -4.92 4.40 -17.06
CA PHE A 22 -3.76 3.57 -17.36
C PHE A 22 -3.29 2.79 -16.13
N ASN A 23 -3.15 3.48 -15.00
CA ASN A 23 -2.67 2.85 -13.76
C ASN A 23 -3.62 1.75 -13.28
N THR A 24 -4.94 1.98 -13.37
CA THR A 24 -5.96 0.98 -13.02
C THR A 24 -5.83 -0.28 -13.90
N GLN A 25 -5.68 -0.12 -15.22
CA GLN A 25 -5.47 -1.25 -16.13
C GLN A 25 -4.22 -2.05 -15.78
N GLN A 26 -3.12 -1.37 -15.45
CA GLN A 26 -1.88 -2.05 -15.04
C GLN A 26 -2.06 -2.81 -13.71
N ILE A 27 -2.84 -2.28 -12.78
CA ILE A 27 -3.18 -2.97 -11.52
C ILE A 27 -4.05 -4.21 -11.81
N GLU A 28 -5.09 -4.09 -12.66
CA GLU A 28 -5.96 -5.19 -13.05
C GLU A 28 -5.18 -6.34 -13.71
N GLU A 29 -4.26 -6.02 -14.63
CA GLU A 29 -3.39 -7.01 -15.29
C GLU A 29 -2.56 -7.80 -14.26
N GLN A 30 -1.97 -7.13 -13.26
CA GLN A 30 -1.19 -7.78 -12.22
C GLN A 30 -2.06 -8.62 -11.28
N ILE A 31 -3.27 -8.15 -10.92
CA ILE A 31 -4.23 -8.92 -10.13
C ILE A 31 -4.60 -10.21 -10.88
N ALA A 32 -4.97 -10.12 -12.17
CA ALA A 32 -5.33 -11.28 -12.98
C ALA A 32 -4.19 -12.30 -13.07
N LEU A 33 -2.95 -11.81 -13.29
CA LEU A 33 -1.77 -12.66 -13.34
C LEU A 33 -1.51 -13.37 -12.01
N ALA A 34 -1.65 -12.65 -10.89
CA ALA A 34 -1.44 -13.19 -9.55
C ALA A 34 -2.52 -14.22 -9.17
N GLU A 35 -3.80 -13.92 -9.45
CA GLU A 35 -4.93 -14.85 -9.27
C GLU A 35 -4.70 -16.14 -10.05
N GLY A 36 -4.32 -16.04 -11.34
CA GLY A 36 -4.01 -17.20 -12.16
C GLY A 36 -2.84 -18.06 -11.66
N LYS A 37 -1.98 -17.49 -10.82
CA LYS A 37 -0.87 -18.18 -10.13
C LYS A 37 -1.24 -18.69 -8.74
N GLY A 38 -2.47 -18.50 -8.30
CA GLY A 38 -2.96 -18.89 -6.98
C GLY A 38 -2.35 -18.07 -5.85
N VAL A 39 -2.09 -16.79 -6.07
CA VAL A 39 -1.71 -15.82 -5.03
C VAL A 39 -2.96 -15.48 -4.21
N GLU A 40 -2.82 -15.47 -2.88
CA GLU A 40 -3.92 -15.19 -1.96
C GLU A 40 -4.02 -13.69 -1.61
N ILE A 41 -2.87 -13.00 -1.52
CA ILE A 41 -2.82 -11.55 -1.25
C ILE A 41 -1.78 -10.90 -2.15
N ILE A 42 -2.16 -9.83 -2.85
CA ILE A 42 -1.26 -8.98 -3.65
C ILE A 42 -1.25 -7.55 -3.11
N THR A 43 -0.06 -6.94 -3.04
CA THR A 43 0.09 -5.53 -2.68
C THR A 43 0.74 -4.74 -3.80
N PHE A 44 0.32 -3.48 -3.92
CA PHE A 44 0.81 -2.50 -4.88
C PHE A 44 1.52 -1.35 -4.16
N PRO A 45 2.26 -0.48 -4.88
CA PRO A 45 2.92 0.68 -4.30
C PRO A 45 1.96 1.70 -3.70
N GLU A 46 2.50 2.56 -2.87
CA GLU A 46 1.85 3.75 -2.35
C GLU A 46 1.30 4.61 -3.48
N LEU A 47 0.03 5.08 -3.32
CA LEU A 47 -0.67 5.90 -4.33
C LEU A 47 -0.64 5.32 -5.75
N SER A 48 -0.60 3.99 -5.88
CA SER A 48 -0.48 3.28 -7.16
C SER A 48 -1.60 3.61 -8.16
N VAL A 49 -2.77 4.04 -7.68
CA VAL A 49 -3.91 4.42 -8.54
C VAL A 49 -3.64 5.75 -9.26
N THR A 50 -3.03 6.71 -8.60
CA THR A 50 -2.77 8.06 -9.16
C THR A 50 -1.35 8.23 -9.68
N GLY A 51 -0.39 7.44 -9.19
CA GLY A 51 1.02 7.76 -9.11
C GLY A 51 1.31 8.59 -7.85
N TYR A 52 2.48 8.37 -7.27
CA TYR A 52 2.91 9.09 -6.07
C TYR A 52 3.27 10.54 -6.36
N SER A 53 3.94 10.80 -7.49
CA SER A 53 4.52 12.10 -7.83
C SER A 53 3.54 13.08 -8.49
N CYS A 54 2.24 13.00 -8.16
CA CYS A 54 1.20 13.92 -8.63
C CYS A 54 1.32 15.35 -8.08
N GLN A 55 2.06 15.55 -6.99
CA GLN A 55 2.30 16.87 -6.38
C GLN A 55 1.00 17.67 -6.14
N ASP A 56 0.93 18.92 -6.56
CA ASP A 56 -0.24 19.80 -6.37
C ASP A 56 -1.50 19.33 -7.12
N LEU A 57 -1.40 18.32 -8.01
CA LEU A 57 -2.57 17.70 -8.61
C LEU A 57 -3.46 17.01 -7.54
N PHE A 58 -2.92 16.61 -6.41
CA PHE A 58 -3.72 16.11 -5.27
C PHE A 58 -4.71 17.13 -4.71
N ARG A 59 -4.60 18.41 -5.08
CA ARG A 59 -5.59 19.46 -4.76
C ARG A 59 -6.67 19.62 -5.83
N GLN A 60 -6.56 18.89 -6.95
CA GLN A 60 -7.52 18.92 -8.04
C GLN A 60 -8.64 17.91 -7.78
N GLN A 61 -9.87 18.42 -7.67
CA GLN A 61 -11.04 17.59 -7.45
C GLN A 61 -11.18 16.50 -8.53
N MET A 62 -10.88 16.83 -9.78
CA MET A 62 -10.90 15.88 -10.91
C MET A 62 -10.00 14.65 -10.65
N LEU A 63 -8.79 14.82 -10.11
CA LEU A 63 -7.90 13.70 -9.80
C LEU A 63 -8.48 12.82 -8.70
N LEU A 64 -9.02 13.44 -7.65
CA LEU A 64 -9.59 12.72 -6.50
C LEU A 64 -10.84 11.93 -6.89
N GLU A 65 -11.75 12.55 -7.67
CA GLU A 65 -12.94 11.87 -8.20
C GLU A 65 -12.57 10.74 -9.16
N SER A 66 -11.60 10.96 -10.05
CA SER A 66 -11.12 9.91 -10.95
C SER A 66 -10.47 8.75 -10.20
N SER A 67 -9.72 9.05 -9.14
CA SER A 67 -9.14 8.02 -8.27
C SER A 67 -10.20 7.18 -7.56
N GLU A 68 -11.27 7.80 -7.05
CA GLU A 68 -12.39 7.07 -6.45
C GLU A 68 -13.12 6.20 -7.48
N GLN A 69 -13.34 6.72 -8.70
CA GLN A 69 -13.91 5.94 -9.80
C GLN A 69 -13.03 4.75 -10.18
N ALA A 70 -11.71 4.90 -10.19
CA ALA A 70 -10.78 3.80 -10.43
C ALA A 70 -10.89 2.71 -9.38
N VAL A 71 -11.04 3.06 -8.11
CA VAL A 71 -11.30 2.06 -7.06
C VAL A 71 -12.63 1.36 -7.29
N MET A 72 -13.68 2.05 -7.76
CA MET A 72 -14.93 1.39 -8.16
C MET A 72 -14.72 0.39 -9.31
N MET A 73 -13.87 0.71 -10.30
CA MET A 73 -13.52 -0.22 -11.39
C MET A 73 -12.80 -1.45 -10.82
N LEU A 74 -11.82 -1.27 -9.94
CA LEU A 74 -11.12 -2.38 -9.28
C LEU A 74 -12.06 -3.25 -8.43
N LEU A 75 -13.03 -2.67 -7.75
CA LEU A 75 -14.07 -3.40 -7.02
C LEU A 75 -14.93 -4.24 -7.97
N ASP A 76 -15.33 -3.70 -9.11
CA ASP A 76 -16.10 -4.45 -10.10
C ASP A 76 -15.27 -5.58 -10.72
N PHE A 77 -14.01 -5.30 -11.07
CA PHE A 77 -13.06 -6.28 -11.61
C PHE A 77 -12.81 -7.45 -10.64
N THR A 78 -12.62 -7.16 -9.35
CA THR A 78 -12.32 -8.18 -8.32
C THR A 78 -13.54 -8.92 -7.80
N ARG A 79 -14.75 -8.61 -8.26
CA ARG A 79 -16.00 -9.17 -7.75
C ARG A 79 -16.07 -10.69 -7.72
N LYS A 80 -15.41 -11.36 -8.66
CA LYS A 80 -15.40 -12.82 -8.81
C LYS A 80 -14.04 -13.46 -8.55
N LEU A 81 -13.09 -12.69 -8.06
CA LEU A 81 -11.74 -13.12 -7.75
C LEU A 81 -11.60 -13.39 -6.25
N ASP A 82 -10.87 -14.44 -5.90
CA ASP A 82 -10.64 -14.80 -4.50
C ASP A 82 -9.46 -14.04 -3.88
N ILE A 83 -8.55 -13.51 -4.71
CA ILE A 83 -7.38 -12.75 -4.28
C ILE A 83 -7.76 -11.47 -3.52
N ILE A 84 -7.13 -11.26 -2.38
CA ILE A 84 -7.16 -9.98 -1.68
C ILE A 84 -6.16 -9.04 -2.35
N SER A 85 -6.59 -7.82 -2.69
CA SER A 85 -5.73 -6.82 -3.32
C SER A 85 -5.61 -5.59 -2.43
N ILE A 86 -4.39 -5.08 -2.27
CA ILE A 86 -4.08 -3.90 -1.45
C ILE A 86 -3.51 -2.83 -2.38
N VAL A 87 -4.27 -1.75 -2.62
CA VAL A 87 -3.90 -0.67 -3.54
C VAL A 87 -3.75 0.65 -2.81
N GLY A 88 -2.88 1.53 -3.29
CA GLY A 88 -2.66 2.87 -2.75
C GLY A 88 -3.51 3.91 -3.47
N ALA A 89 -4.29 4.71 -2.73
CA ALA A 89 -5.07 5.82 -3.29
C ALA A 89 -5.32 6.96 -2.27
N PRO A 90 -5.53 8.21 -2.73
CA PRO A 90 -5.96 9.30 -1.87
C PRO A 90 -7.42 9.13 -1.45
N VAL A 91 -7.74 9.46 -0.20
CA VAL A 91 -9.10 9.40 0.36
C VAL A 91 -9.42 10.68 1.11
N ILE A 92 -10.60 11.25 0.87
CA ILE A 92 -11.09 12.43 1.58
C ILE A 92 -11.92 11.98 2.81
N ALA A 93 -11.59 12.55 3.97
CA ALA A 93 -12.34 12.36 5.21
C ALA A 93 -12.63 13.73 5.86
N GLY A 94 -13.83 14.25 5.64
CA GLY A 94 -14.17 15.63 6.02
C GLY A 94 -13.26 16.64 5.32
N ASP A 95 -12.49 17.40 6.08
CA ASP A 95 -11.54 18.40 5.56
C ASP A 95 -10.12 17.82 5.35
N LEU A 96 -9.92 16.54 5.64
CA LEU A 96 -8.62 15.89 5.52
C LEU A 96 -8.51 15.14 4.21
N LEU A 97 -7.36 15.28 3.54
CA LEU A 97 -6.93 14.41 2.46
C LEU A 97 -5.91 13.42 3.04
N LEU A 98 -6.16 12.13 2.89
CA LEU A 98 -5.36 11.05 3.45
C LEU A 98 -4.71 10.22 2.35
N ASN A 99 -3.46 9.82 2.57
CA ASN A 99 -2.77 8.82 1.77
C ASN A 99 -3.09 7.44 2.38
N CYS A 100 -3.75 6.57 1.62
CA CYS A 100 -4.35 5.35 2.16
C CYS A 100 -3.96 4.09 1.38
N GLY A 101 -3.83 2.98 2.12
CA GLY A 101 -3.92 1.62 1.58
C GLY A 101 -5.37 1.14 1.64
N ILE A 102 -5.91 0.66 0.52
CA ILE A 102 -7.27 0.16 0.40
C ILE A 102 -7.22 -1.35 0.21
N VAL A 103 -7.84 -2.09 1.12
CA VAL A 103 -7.90 -3.55 1.08
C VAL A 103 -9.22 -3.95 0.46
N ILE A 104 -9.15 -4.67 -0.67
CA ILE A 104 -10.33 -5.07 -1.45
C ILE A 104 -10.37 -6.57 -1.71
N GLN A 105 -11.57 -7.15 -1.70
CA GLN A 105 -11.83 -8.54 -2.08
C GLN A 105 -13.30 -8.69 -2.49
N HIS A 106 -13.60 -9.55 -3.45
CA HIS A 106 -14.97 -9.87 -3.90
C HIS A 106 -15.84 -8.64 -4.21
N GLY A 107 -15.23 -7.58 -4.73
CA GLY A 107 -15.95 -6.32 -5.01
C GLY A 107 -16.32 -5.52 -3.76
N GLN A 108 -15.69 -5.79 -2.63
CA GLN A 108 -15.94 -5.09 -1.37
C GLN A 108 -14.65 -4.44 -0.86
N ILE A 109 -14.78 -3.30 -0.20
CA ILE A 109 -13.71 -2.70 0.60
C ILE A 109 -13.74 -3.37 1.98
N LEU A 110 -12.69 -4.10 2.32
CA LEU A 110 -12.52 -4.71 3.64
C LEU A 110 -12.08 -3.68 4.68
N GLY A 111 -11.33 -2.67 4.27
CA GLY A 111 -10.90 -1.56 5.09
C GLY A 111 -10.02 -0.57 4.33
N ILE A 112 -9.87 0.62 4.92
CA ILE A 112 -9.00 1.70 4.43
C ILE A 112 -8.04 2.06 5.56
N VAL A 113 -6.74 1.98 5.29
CA VAL A 113 -5.67 2.24 6.25
C VAL A 113 -4.97 3.55 5.88
N PRO A 114 -5.12 4.62 6.65
CA PRO A 114 -4.43 5.88 6.40
C PRO A 114 -2.97 5.83 6.90
N LYS A 115 -2.08 6.51 6.19
CA LYS A 115 -0.66 6.67 6.54
C LYS A 115 -0.49 7.41 7.85
N THR A 116 0.36 6.88 8.74
CA THR A 116 0.61 7.44 10.07
C THR A 116 1.70 8.50 10.05
N TYR A 117 2.85 8.19 9.45
CA TYR A 117 3.99 9.10 9.41
C TYR A 117 4.16 9.67 8.00
N LEU A 118 4.15 11.00 7.89
CA LEU A 118 4.31 11.72 6.63
C LEU A 118 5.73 12.28 6.55
N PRO A 119 6.56 11.85 5.58
CA PRO A 119 7.87 12.45 5.39
C PRO A 119 7.73 13.91 4.96
N ASN A 120 8.45 14.79 5.65
CA ASN A 120 8.42 16.23 5.39
C ASN A 120 9.81 16.82 5.66
N TYR A 121 10.80 16.26 5.02
CA TYR A 121 12.22 16.59 5.11
C TYR A 121 12.91 16.29 3.79
N SER A 122 14.05 16.95 3.52
CA SER A 122 14.83 16.82 2.29
C SER A 122 13.94 16.93 1.04
N GLU A 123 13.89 15.90 0.24
CA GLU A 123 13.11 15.78 -0.99
C GLU A 123 11.61 15.52 -0.79
N PHE A 124 11.19 15.16 0.43
CA PHE A 124 9.80 14.85 0.73
C PHE A 124 9.08 16.00 1.41
N TYR A 125 7.84 16.27 0.97
CA TYR A 125 6.98 17.34 1.49
C TYR A 125 5.49 16.95 1.49
N GLU A 126 5.19 15.71 1.94
CA GLU A 126 3.84 15.16 1.90
C GLU A 126 2.82 15.94 2.74
N LYS A 127 3.25 16.61 3.82
CA LYS A 127 2.37 17.48 4.64
C LYS A 127 1.80 18.68 3.86
N ARG A 128 2.33 18.95 2.65
CA ARG A 128 1.74 19.93 1.74
C ARG A 128 0.35 19.49 1.26
N TRP A 129 0.11 18.20 1.13
CA TRP A 129 -1.12 17.65 0.57
C TRP A 129 -1.91 16.80 1.55
N PHE A 130 -1.24 15.96 2.34
CA PHE A 130 -1.86 14.94 3.15
C PHE A 130 -1.83 15.27 4.63
N ALA A 131 -2.88 14.83 5.33
CA ALA A 131 -2.92 14.76 6.80
C ALA A 131 -2.47 13.37 7.28
N SER A 132 -1.94 13.32 8.50
CA SER A 132 -1.58 12.08 9.17
C SER A 132 -2.81 11.33 9.68
N ALA A 133 -2.74 10.00 9.76
CA ALA A 133 -3.72 9.22 10.50
C ALA A 133 -3.89 9.72 11.95
N GLN A 134 -2.84 10.30 12.55
CA GLN A 134 -2.88 10.86 13.92
C GLN A 134 -3.79 12.09 14.04
N ASP A 135 -4.05 12.79 12.93
CA ASP A 135 -4.97 13.94 12.88
C ASP A 135 -6.43 13.50 12.72
N LEU A 136 -6.65 12.21 12.38
CA LEU A 136 -7.96 11.63 12.16
C LEU A 136 -8.62 11.28 13.49
N ARG A 137 -9.94 11.46 13.55
CA ARG A 137 -10.81 10.84 14.56
C ARG A 137 -11.60 9.73 13.90
N ASP A 138 -11.98 8.71 14.67
CA ASP A 138 -12.89 7.67 14.20
C ASP A 138 -14.09 8.31 13.48
N CYS A 139 -14.27 7.96 12.23
CA CYS A 139 -15.38 8.46 11.41
C CYS A 139 -15.82 7.40 10.40
N GLU A 140 -16.97 7.63 9.82
CA GLU A 140 -17.49 6.86 8.69
C GLU A 140 -17.47 7.75 7.45
N VAL A 141 -16.89 7.26 6.36
CA VAL A 141 -16.87 7.94 5.06
C VAL A 141 -17.64 7.11 4.03
N ARG A 142 -18.18 7.80 3.03
CA ARG A 142 -18.67 7.14 1.83
C ARG A 142 -17.58 7.22 0.77
N TYR A 143 -17.05 6.08 0.35
CA TYR A 143 -15.98 5.98 -0.62
C TYR A 143 -16.24 4.82 -1.58
N ALA A 144 -16.09 5.06 -2.88
CA ALA A 144 -16.33 4.08 -3.95
C ALA A 144 -17.68 3.32 -3.80
N GLY A 145 -18.73 4.05 -3.39
CA GLY A 145 -20.05 3.49 -3.18
C GLY A 145 -20.27 2.74 -1.86
N HIS A 146 -19.24 2.55 -1.04
CA HIS A 146 -19.28 1.84 0.23
C HIS A 146 -19.27 2.82 1.41
N LYS A 147 -19.85 2.38 2.55
CA LYS A 147 -19.66 3.02 3.84
C LYS A 147 -18.50 2.32 4.54
N VAL A 148 -17.45 3.06 4.84
CA VAL A 148 -16.22 2.51 5.41
C VAL A 148 -15.87 3.29 6.67
N LYS A 149 -15.49 2.57 7.74
CA LYS A 149 -14.93 3.18 8.93
C LYS A 149 -13.47 3.55 8.66
N LEU A 150 -13.11 4.80 8.97
CA LEU A 150 -11.73 5.26 9.06
C LEU A 150 -11.35 5.44 10.54
N THR A 151 -10.16 4.98 10.89
CA THR A 151 -9.63 5.04 12.25
C THR A 151 -8.13 5.34 12.22
N PRO A 152 -7.60 6.08 13.21
CA PRO A 152 -6.15 6.22 13.40
C PRO A 152 -5.49 4.97 13.97
N ASP A 153 -6.27 4.02 14.48
CA ASP A 153 -5.76 2.78 15.05
C ASP A 153 -5.39 1.77 13.94
N VAL A 154 -4.48 0.86 14.27
CA VAL A 154 -4.11 -0.24 13.38
C VAL A 154 -5.31 -1.17 13.13
N GLN A 155 -5.41 -1.69 11.91
CA GLN A 155 -6.47 -2.59 11.48
C GLN A 155 -5.89 -3.96 11.17
N ILE A 156 -6.49 -5.02 11.70
CA ILE A 156 -6.16 -6.41 11.38
C ILE A 156 -7.23 -6.95 10.43
N PHE A 157 -6.77 -7.49 9.33
CA PHE A 157 -7.57 -8.22 8.36
C PHE A 157 -7.31 -9.71 8.49
N GLN A 158 -8.24 -10.53 8.04
CA GLN A 158 -8.09 -11.98 8.11
C GLN A 158 -8.52 -12.63 6.80
N THR A 159 -7.70 -13.56 6.31
CA THR A 159 -8.07 -14.42 5.18
C THR A 159 -9.10 -15.46 5.61
N PHE A 160 -9.74 -16.11 4.64
CA PHE A 160 -10.70 -17.19 4.92
C PHE A 160 -10.07 -18.33 5.74
N ASP A 161 -8.82 -18.64 5.51
CA ASP A 161 -8.07 -19.68 6.21
C ASP A 161 -7.48 -19.24 7.56
N GLY A 162 -7.80 -18.03 8.02
CA GLY A 162 -7.46 -17.54 9.34
C GLY A 162 -6.11 -16.81 9.45
N VAL A 163 -5.36 -16.60 8.36
CA VAL A 163 -4.12 -15.80 8.39
C VAL A 163 -4.45 -14.33 8.63
N GLN A 164 -3.84 -13.74 9.63
CA GLN A 164 -4.03 -12.34 9.98
C GLN A 164 -2.97 -11.45 9.33
N PHE A 165 -3.39 -10.30 8.83
CA PHE A 165 -2.45 -9.36 8.22
C PHE A 165 -2.82 -7.90 8.50
N GLY A 166 -1.82 -7.04 8.39
CA GLY A 166 -1.98 -5.60 8.51
C GLY A 166 -1.27 -4.86 7.41
N VAL A 167 -1.56 -3.56 7.32
CA VAL A 167 -1.03 -2.65 6.30
C VAL A 167 -0.40 -1.45 6.98
N GLU A 168 0.76 -1.02 6.47
CA GLU A 168 1.38 0.26 6.78
C GLU A 168 1.94 0.90 5.49
N ILE A 169 2.29 2.17 5.52
CA ILE A 169 2.61 2.90 4.30
C ILE A 169 3.97 3.61 4.43
N CYS A 170 4.91 3.20 3.59
CA CYS A 170 6.19 3.83 3.29
C CYS A 170 6.94 4.29 4.54
N GLU A 171 6.90 5.60 4.86
CA GLU A 171 7.57 6.23 6.00
C GLU A 171 7.25 5.55 7.33
N ASP A 172 6.12 4.88 7.43
CA ASP A 172 5.71 4.18 8.63
C ASP A 172 6.80 3.21 9.13
N VAL A 173 7.46 2.46 8.24
CA VAL A 173 8.53 1.52 8.63
C VAL A 173 9.83 2.21 9.04
N TRP A 174 10.05 3.46 8.59
CA TRP A 174 11.27 4.22 8.92
C TRP A 174 11.16 4.91 10.29
N ALA A 175 9.95 5.06 10.80
CA ALA A 175 9.71 5.67 12.09
C ALA A 175 10.27 4.82 13.24
N PRO A 176 10.70 5.43 14.36
CA PRO A 176 11.19 4.69 15.53
C PRO A 176 10.16 3.74 16.14
N ALA A 177 8.87 4.05 16.00
CA ALA A 177 7.75 3.23 16.46
C ALA A 177 6.77 2.95 15.31
N PRO A 178 7.12 2.08 14.37
CA PRO A 178 6.29 1.81 13.20
C PRO A 178 4.95 1.15 13.58
N PRO A 179 3.87 1.39 12.82
CA PRO A 179 2.57 0.72 13.02
C PRO A 179 2.68 -0.81 13.04
N SER A 180 3.60 -1.39 12.27
CA SER A 180 3.87 -2.82 12.23
C SER A 180 4.19 -3.43 13.60
N ASN A 181 4.75 -2.67 14.56
CA ASN A 181 4.92 -3.15 15.92
C ASN A 181 3.57 -3.41 16.62
N LYS A 182 2.61 -2.48 16.45
CA LYS A 182 1.25 -2.65 16.99
C LYS A 182 0.49 -3.75 16.27
N LEU A 183 0.66 -3.85 14.93
CA LEU A 183 0.06 -4.90 14.12
C LEU A 183 0.52 -6.29 14.59
N ALA A 184 1.82 -6.49 14.80
CA ALA A 184 2.36 -7.74 15.31
C ALA A 184 1.83 -8.08 16.72
N LEU A 185 1.76 -7.09 17.63
CA LEU A 185 1.19 -7.28 18.97
C LEU A 185 -0.32 -7.58 18.93
N ALA A 186 -1.02 -7.13 17.88
CA ALA A 186 -2.43 -7.44 17.64
C ALA A 186 -2.66 -8.79 16.94
N GLY A 187 -1.58 -9.52 16.61
CA GLY A 187 -1.63 -10.88 16.07
C GLY A 187 -1.46 -11.00 14.56
N ALA A 188 -0.94 -9.95 13.88
CA ALA A 188 -0.64 -10.06 12.46
C ALA A 188 0.46 -11.08 12.16
N ASP A 189 0.18 -12.01 11.26
CA ASP A 189 1.15 -12.96 10.69
C ASP A 189 1.94 -12.30 9.55
N LEU A 190 1.28 -11.41 8.80
CA LEU A 190 1.84 -10.71 7.65
C LEU A 190 1.66 -9.20 7.76
N ILE A 191 2.64 -8.46 7.27
CA ILE A 191 2.61 -7.01 7.16
C ILE A 191 2.90 -6.61 5.72
N PHE A 192 2.02 -5.80 5.14
CA PHE A 192 2.16 -5.26 3.80
C PHE A 192 2.50 -3.77 3.89
N ASN A 193 3.59 -3.37 3.24
CA ASN A 193 4.03 -1.98 3.17
C ASN A 193 3.97 -1.48 1.73
N LEU A 194 3.11 -0.48 1.51
CA LEU A 194 2.99 0.24 0.26
C LEU A 194 3.95 1.42 0.28
N SER A 195 4.89 1.47 -0.64
CA SER A 195 5.94 2.49 -0.62
C SER A 195 6.08 3.27 -1.93
N ALA A 196 6.66 4.46 -1.79
CA ALA A 196 7.21 5.27 -2.86
C ALA A 196 8.56 5.81 -2.38
N SER A 197 9.57 4.94 -2.36
CA SER A 197 10.88 5.26 -1.82
C SER A 197 11.83 5.67 -2.93
N ASP A 198 12.47 6.82 -2.75
CA ASP A 198 13.53 7.31 -3.62
C ASP A 198 14.76 6.39 -3.59
N GLU A 199 15.55 6.46 -4.64
CA GLU A 199 16.79 5.71 -4.78
C GLU A 199 17.99 6.63 -4.57
N LEU A 200 18.76 6.35 -3.52
CA LEU A 200 20.01 7.02 -3.20
C LEU A 200 21.14 5.99 -3.14
N ILE A 201 22.38 6.45 -3.33
CA ILE A 201 23.58 5.60 -3.21
C ILE A 201 23.61 4.98 -1.80
N GLY A 202 23.60 3.64 -1.75
CA GLY A 202 23.61 2.88 -0.50
C GLY A 202 22.26 2.68 0.18
N LYS A 203 21.19 3.40 -0.19
CA LYS A 203 19.88 3.31 0.45
C LYS A 203 19.25 1.92 0.29
N HIS A 204 19.39 1.28 -0.86
CA HIS A 204 18.89 -0.08 -1.07
C HIS A 204 19.43 -1.09 -0.05
N HIS A 205 20.72 -1.01 0.26
CA HIS A 205 21.33 -1.89 1.26
C HIS A 205 20.75 -1.61 2.67
N TYR A 206 20.60 -0.34 3.02
CA TYR A 206 19.98 0.06 4.28
C TYR A 206 18.52 -0.39 4.36
N LEU A 207 17.74 -0.21 3.29
CA LEU A 207 16.36 -0.68 3.19
C LEU A 207 16.26 -2.18 3.46
N LYS A 208 17.10 -2.99 2.81
CA LYS A 208 17.13 -4.45 3.03
C LYS A 208 17.40 -4.81 4.49
N SER A 209 18.35 -4.11 5.12
CA SER A 209 18.66 -4.32 6.54
C SER A 209 17.50 -3.93 7.45
N LEU A 210 16.83 -2.82 7.15
CA LEU A 210 15.66 -2.34 7.89
C LEU A 210 14.50 -3.34 7.82
N LEU A 211 14.15 -3.81 6.61
CA LEU A 211 13.03 -4.75 6.41
C LEU A 211 13.34 -6.13 7.02
N SER A 212 14.58 -6.61 6.89
CA SER A 212 15.04 -7.83 7.53
C SER A 212 14.89 -7.75 9.05
N GLN A 213 15.36 -6.64 9.66
CA GLN A 213 15.25 -6.43 11.10
C GLN A 213 13.78 -6.30 11.54
N GLN A 214 12.94 -5.58 10.77
CA GLN A 214 11.52 -5.40 11.12
C GLN A 214 10.78 -6.73 11.07
N SER A 215 10.96 -7.52 10.01
CA SER A 215 10.40 -8.87 9.90
C SER A 215 10.84 -9.79 11.04
N ALA A 216 12.14 -9.80 11.37
CA ALA A 216 12.68 -10.61 12.46
C ALA A 216 12.13 -10.20 13.84
N ARG A 217 12.09 -8.88 14.11
CA ARG A 217 11.63 -8.35 15.39
C ARG A 217 10.14 -8.60 15.63
N THR A 218 9.33 -8.51 14.60
CA THR A 218 7.88 -8.73 14.66
C THR A 218 7.50 -10.20 14.49
N MET A 219 8.44 -11.05 14.06
CA MET A 219 8.22 -12.46 13.70
C MET A 219 7.09 -12.62 12.66
N THR A 220 7.09 -11.76 11.66
CA THR A 220 6.07 -11.71 10.61
C THR A 220 6.67 -11.92 9.23
N GLY A 221 5.84 -12.35 8.27
CA GLY A 221 6.11 -12.10 6.86
C GLY A 221 5.97 -10.60 6.59
N TYR A 222 6.99 -9.99 5.96
CA TYR A 222 6.99 -8.57 5.63
C TYR A 222 7.08 -8.37 4.12
N ILE A 223 6.03 -7.82 3.53
CA ILE A 223 5.87 -7.67 2.08
C ILE A 223 5.94 -6.18 1.74
N TYR A 224 6.96 -5.80 1.00
CA TYR A 224 7.25 -4.41 0.63
C TYR A 224 7.11 -4.21 -0.87
N SER A 225 6.34 -3.20 -1.29
CA SER A 225 6.13 -2.83 -2.68
C SER A 225 6.37 -1.33 -2.86
N SER A 226 7.40 -0.96 -3.64
CA SER A 226 7.75 0.45 -3.89
C SER A 226 7.66 0.77 -5.37
N CYS A 227 7.10 1.93 -5.70
CA CYS A 227 6.97 2.41 -7.07
C CYS A 227 8.32 2.58 -7.77
N GLY A 228 8.30 2.58 -9.09
CA GLY A 228 9.49 2.67 -9.93
C GLY A 228 9.19 3.30 -11.28
N PHE A 229 9.23 2.49 -12.33
CA PHE A 229 9.10 2.95 -13.70
C PHE A 229 7.80 3.70 -13.96
N GLY A 230 7.92 4.93 -14.46
CA GLY A 230 6.81 5.79 -14.85
C GLY A 230 6.50 6.92 -13.87
N GLU A 231 7.02 6.87 -12.63
CA GLU A 231 6.96 8.02 -11.72
C GLU A 231 7.80 9.20 -12.24
N SER A 232 7.46 10.42 -11.81
CA SER A 232 8.24 11.60 -12.18
C SER A 232 9.65 11.56 -11.58
N THR A 233 10.63 11.98 -12.36
CA THR A 233 12.03 12.10 -11.93
C THR A 233 12.42 13.55 -11.65
N GLN A 234 11.43 14.43 -11.42
CA GLN A 234 11.70 15.86 -11.19
C GLN A 234 12.48 16.08 -9.91
N ASP A 235 12.03 15.52 -8.80
CA ASP A 235 12.65 15.70 -7.49
C ASP A 235 13.55 14.52 -7.11
N VAL A 236 13.12 13.29 -7.43
CA VAL A 236 13.79 12.05 -7.04
C VAL A 236 13.66 10.99 -8.13
N VAL A 237 14.45 9.92 -8.01
CA VAL A 237 14.32 8.69 -8.81
C VAL A 237 13.82 7.58 -7.88
N TYR A 238 12.84 6.82 -8.33
CA TYR A 238 12.24 5.74 -7.54
C TYR A 238 12.88 4.39 -7.85
N GLY A 239 13.12 3.58 -6.81
CA GLY A 239 13.93 2.38 -6.89
C GLY A 239 13.23 1.14 -7.47
N GLY A 240 11.89 1.11 -7.48
CA GLY A 240 11.15 -0.05 -7.99
C GLY A 240 11.43 -1.34 -7.22
N ASN A 241 11.43 -1.30 -5.90
CA ASN A 241 11.78 -2.45 -5.07
C ASN A 241 10.53 -3.24 -4.64
N ALA A 242 10.48 -4.54 -4.99
CA ALA A 242 9.58 -5.52 -4.39
C ALA A 242 10.40 -6.51 -3.56
N LEU A 243 10.14 -6.59 -2.26
CA LEU A 243 10.90 -7.39 -1.32
C LEU A 243 9.96 -8.18 -0.42
N ILE A 244 10.25 -9.46 -0.21
CA ILE A 244 9.48 -10.32 0.70
C ILE A 244 10.45 -10.93 1.71
N TYR A 245 10.19 -10.66 2.98
CA TYR A 245 10.95 -11.20 4.11
C TYR A 245 10.05 -12.07 4.99
N GLU A 246 10.62 -13.05 5.65
CA GLU A 246 10.02 -13.79 6.74
C GLU A 246 11.08 -14.05 7.82
N ASN A 247 10.77 -13.70 9.07
CA ASN A 247 11.67 -13.87 10.21
C ASN A 247 13.10 -13.36 9.96
N GLY A 248 13.21 -12.24 9.22
CA GLY A 248 14.48 -11.61 8.86
C GLY A 248 15.18 -12.20 7.63
N VAL A 249 14.66 -13.27 7.04
CA VAL A 249 15.23 -13.90 5.84
C VAL A 249 14.56 -13.35 4.60
N LEU A 250 15.35 -12.93 3.62
CA LEU A 250 14.85 -12.52 2.30
C LEU A 250 14.39 -13.77 1.54
N LEU A 251 13.09 -13.85 1.24
CA LEU A 251 12.50 -14.94 0.47
C LEU A 251 12.46 -14.63 -1.03
N SER A 252 12.20 -13.37 -1.40
CA SER A 252 12.10 -12.96 -2.80
C SER A 252 12.39 -11.48 -2.97
N GLN A 253 12.94 -11.12 -4.13
CA GLN A 253 13.11 -9.73 -4.54
C GLN A 253 12.91 -9.60 -6.05
N SER A 254 12.42 -8.43 -6.51
CA SER A 254 12.38 -8.08 -7.92
C SER A 254 13.76 -7.79 -8.49
N GLU A 255 13.91 -7.90 -9.80
CA GLU A 255 14.96 -7.17 -10.52
C GLU A 255 14.70 -5.66 -10.39
N ARG A 256 15.76 -4.84 -10.50
CA ARG A 256 15.73 -3.38 -10.37
C ARG A 256 15.92 -2.71 -11.72
#